data_78766113fb96ba89d6a64e24471354df
#
_entry.id   78766113fb96ba89d6a64e24471354df
#
_cell.length_a   1.000
_cell.length_b   1.000
_cell.length_c   1.000
_cell.angle_alpha   90.00
_cell.angle_beta   90.00
_cell.angle_gamma   90.00
#
_symmetry.space_group_name_H-M   'P 1'
#
loop_
_entity.id
_entity.type
_entity.pdbx_description
1 polymer ?
#
loop_
_entity_poly.entity_id
_entity_poly.type
_entity_poly.pdbx_seq_one_letter_code
_entity_poly.pdbx_strand_id
1 'polypeptide(L)'
;EKAPRTFDATAHHKLARRAAAESIVLLKNEGGILPLKPNEKLAVIGDFAETPRYQGAGSSAVNALQVDTLLDSIKADDSGITFVGYASGFERQGAADAEKLEEAVALAKKADTVLLCLGLDELRESEGLDRADMALAENQQQLLDAVAAVNPNVVVLLSAGAPVETPWVGRCKALVYGCLGGQAGAGALVEVLTGAQNPCGKLAETWARSYADTPAKAHFGGDGPTVEYREGLYVGYRYYDTAGVPTAFPFGYGLSYTSFAYSDLKADEKGVTLTVTNTGSCAGAEVVQLYVAKPDAKVFRPVKELKGFTKVQLEAGESKTVTIPLDDKAFRFWNVKANRWEIEGGEYELLVGASVEDIRLCEKISVHGTATVHPYEDRDLDCYYKGNVLSVSDADFEKLLGHPIPNGKTKIDRNLTLGELNHARSPLGWLVWLVLTILLDVSYKRGKPDLNVLFQYNMPLRALAKMTNGAISMGMVDGIVMELQGFWILGLVRVIYEAVSYTHLRAHETGAYL
;
A
#
# COMPACT_ATOMS: atom_id res chain seq x y z
N GLU A 1 -29.38 -16.37 -24.46
CA GLU A 1 -28.42 -15.24 -24.36
C GLU A 1 -29.03 -14.18 -23.45
N LYS A 2 -28.35 -13.80 -22.38
CA LYS A 2 -28.79 -12.64 -21.57
C LYS A 2 -28.46 -11.38 -22.38
N ALA A 3 -29.43 -10.48 -22.52
CA ALA A 3 -29.20 -9.18 -23.14
C ALA A 3 -27.98 -8.49 -22.49
N PRO A 4 -27.10 -7.81 -23.24
CA PRO A 4 -25.97 -7.11 -22.68
C PRO A 4 -26.49 -6.12 -21.63
N ARG A 5 -25.93 -6.19 -20.42
CA ARG A 5 -26.26 -5.24 -19.36
C ARG A 5 -25.70 -3.88 -19.78
N THR A 6 -26.54 -2.94 -20.04
CA THR A 6 -26.17 -1.53 -20.22
C THR A 6 -25.92 -0.91 -18.86
N PHE A 7 -24.89 -0.09 -18.73
CA PHE A 7 -24.61 0.71 -17.53
C PHE A 7 -24.42 2.18 -17.95
N ASP A 8 -24.72 3.09 -17.02
CA ASP A 8 -24.50 4.51 -17.21
C ASP A 8 -23.04 4.86 -16.88
N ALA A 9 -22.20 4.93 -17.92
CA ALA A 9 -20.77 5.25 -17.78
C ALA A 9 -20.55 6.64 -17.15
N THR A 10 -21.43 7.61 -17.45
CA THR A 10 -21.33 8.96 -16.88
C THR A 10 -21.62 8.97 -15.38
N ALA A 11 -22.66 8.25 -14.95
CA ALA A 11 -22.97 8.11 -13.53
C ALA A 11 -21.85 7.39 -12.77
N HIS A 12 -21.25 6.34 -13.37
CA HIS A 12 -20.13 5.62 -12.78
C HIS A 12 -18.87 6.49 -12.72
N HIS A 13 -18.60 7.32 -13.72
CA HIS A 13 -17.47 8.25 -13.69
C HIS A 13 -17.63 9.30 -12.57
N LYS A 14 -18.84 9.87 -12.41
CA LYS A 14 -19.15 10.78 -11.28
C LYS A 14 -19.00 10.11 -9.93
N LEU A 15 -19.41 8.84 -9.79
CA LEU A 15 -19.22 8.08 -8.57
C LEU A 15 -17.75 7.84 -8.26
N ALA A 16 -16.94 7.49 -9.28
CA ALA A 16 -15.49 7.32 -9.15
C ALA A 16 -14.82 8.64 -8.72
N ARG A 17 -15.24 9.78 -9.29
CA ARG A 17 -14.75 11.11 -8.91
C ARG A 17 -15.04 11.45 -7.45
N ARG A 18 -16.27 11.21 -6.99
CA ARG A 18 -16.65 11.41 -5.59
C ARG A 18 -15.84 10.51 -4.66
N ALA A 19 -15.68 9.23 -5.00
CA ALA A 19 -14.88 8.29 -4.19
C ALA A 19 -13.41 8.75 -4.10
N ALA A 20 -12.82 9.23 -5.20
CA ALA A 20 -11.48 9.78 -5.21
C ALA A 20 -11.37 11.03 -4.32
N ALA A 21 -12.29 11.99 -4.46
CA ALA A 21 -12.31 13.21 -3.67
C ALA A 21 -12.41 12.95 -2.16
N GLU A 22 -13.20 11.95 -1.76
CA GLU A 22 -13.33 11.52 -0.37
C GLU A 22 -12.12 10.71 0.15
N SER A 23 -11.22 10.27 -0.74
CA SER A 23 -10.02 9.48 -0.41
C SER A 23 -8.73 10.29 -0.40
N ILE A 24 -8.69 11.45 -1.07
CA ILE A 24 -7.52 12.35 -1.12
C ILE A 24 -7.15 12.78 0.30
N VAL A 25 -5.85 12.67 0.64
CA VAL A 25 -5.33 13.03 1.97
C VAL A 25 -4.47 14.28 1.87
N LEU A 26 -4.83 15.31 2.61
CA LEU A 26 -4.00 16.50 2.80
C LEU A 26 -3.00 16.24 3.93
N LEU A 27 -1.71 16.09 3.59
CA LEU A 27 -0.66 15.75 4.56
C LEU A 27 0.04 16.97 5.14
N LYS A 28 0.09 18.08 4.39
CA LYS A 28 0.68 19.35 4.83
C LYS A 28 -0.06 20.52 4.18
N ASN A 29 -0.27 21.61 4.92
CA ASN A 29 -0.85 22.86 4.42
C ASN A 29 -0.33 24.06 5.22
N GLU A 30 0.92 24.45 4.98
CA GLU A 30 1.59 25.52 5.71
C GLU A 30 1.09 26.89 5.26
N GLY A 31 0.71 27.72 6.22
CA GLY A 31 0.20 29.07 5.97
C GLY A 31 -1.15 29.10 5.25
N GLY A 32 -1.84 27.96 5.13
CA GLY A 32 -3.13 27.88 4.42
C GLY A 32 -2.99 28.21 2.93
N ILE A 33 -1.91 27.70 2.28
CA ILE A 33 -1.71 27.90 0.84
C ILE A 33 -2.83 27.25 0.01
N LEU A 34 -3.42 26.19 0.53
CA LEU A 34 -4.63 25.57 -0.01
C LEU A 34 -5.84 25.91 0.87
N PRO A 35 -7.04 26.10 0.31
CA PRO A 35 -7.35 26.04 -1.13
C PRO A 35 -6.75 27.21 -1.93
N LEU A 36 -6.49 26.98 -3.22
CA LEU A 36 -6.01 28.00 -4.16
C LEU A 36 -7.04 29.14 -4.28
N LYS A 37 -6.54 30.35 -4.50
CA LYS A 37 -7.39 31.54 -4.54
C LYS A 37 -7.73 31.95 -5.99
N PRO A 38 -8.89 32.55 -6.24
CA PRO A 38 -9.20 33.15 -7.53
C PRO A 38 -8.11 34.13 -7.99
N ASN A 39 -7.82 34.16 -9.29
CA ASN A 39 -6.78 34.94 -9.95
C ASN A 39 -5.32 34.57 -9.57
N GLU A 40 -5.10 33.54 -8.78
CA GLU A 40 -3.77 33.03 -8.48
C GLU A 40 -3.14 32.42 -9.74
N LYS A 41 -1.91 32.80 -10.07
CA LYS A 41 -1.17 32.27 -11.21
C LYS A 41 -0.60 30.91 -10.87
N LEU A 42 -1.11 29.88 -11.50
CA LEU A 42 -0.74 28.49 -11.27
C LEU A 42 0.11 27.93 -12.40
N ALA A 43 1.33 27.51 -12.11
CA ALA A 43 2.14 26.64 -12.98
C ALA A 43 1.92 25.18 -12.59
N VAL A 44 1.82 24.29 -13.57
CA VAL A 44 1.75 22.85 -13.38
C VAL A 44 3.01 22.21 -13.91
N ILE A 45 3.73 21.49 -13.06
CA ILE A 45 5.00 20.86 -13.39
C ILE A 45 4.97 19.38 -13.00
N GLY A 46 5.45 18.51 -13.85
CA GLY A 46 5.56 17.06 -13.61
C GLY A 46 4.76 16.23 -14.61
N ASP A 47 5.36 15.17 -15.11
CA ASP A 47 4.83 14.27 -16.13
C ASP A 47 3.45 13.68 -15.74
N PHE A 48 3.22 13.40 -14.45
CA PHE A 48 1.96 12.83 -13.94
C PHE A 48 0.74 13.75 -14.14
N ALA A 49 0.94 15.04 -14.46
CA ALA A 49 -0.17 15.94 -14.74
C ALA A 49 -0.80 15.70 -16.11
N GLU A 50 0.00 15.28 -17.09
CA GLU A 50 -0.42 14.97 -18.47
C GLU A 50 -0.72 13.47 -18.63
N THR A 51 0.13 12.63 -18.06
CA THR A 51 0.00 11.16 -18.11
C THR A 51 -0.26 10.62 -16.70
N PRO A 52 -1.52 10.57 -16.23
CA PRO A 52 -1.84 10.26 -14.85
C PRO A 52 -1.49 8.83 -14.48
N ARG A 53 -0.89 8.63 -13.30
CA ARG A 53 -0.77 7.35 -12.63
C ARG A 53 -2.05 7.11 -11.82
N TYR A 54 -3.09 6.53 -12.45
CA TYR A 54 -4.43 6.42 -11.87
C TYR A 54 -4.77 5.04 -11.31
N GLN A 55 -3.97 4.02 -11.62
CA GLN A 55 -4.17 2.64 -11.20
C GLN A 55 -2.85 1.91 -11.01
N GLY A 56 -2.88 0.74 -10.36
CA GLY A 56 -1.72 -0.15 -10.24
C GLY A 56 -1.24 -0.68 -11.59
N ALA A 57 0.00 -1.16 -11.64
CA ALA A 57 0.58 -1.83 -12.80
C ALA A 57 0.57 -3.35 -12.59
N GLY A 58 0.49 -4.11 -13.69
CA GLY A 58 0.42 -5.57 -13.67
C GLY A 58 -0.93 -6.11 -14.10
N SER A 59 -1.33 -7.26 -13.58
CA SER A 59 -2.56 -7.97 -13.98
C SER A 59 -3.85 -7.27 -13.57
N SER A 60 -3.78 -6.32 -12.63
CA SER A 60 -4.92 -5.51 -12.18
C SER A 60 -5.27 -4.34 -13.11
N ALA A 61 -4.45 -4.07 -14.14
CA ALA A 61 -4.67 -2.96 -15.05
C ALA A 61 -5.99 -3.12 -15.82
N VAL A 62 -6.81 -2.07 -15.78
CA VAL A 62 -8.13 -2.00 -16.45
C VAL A 62 -8.08 -0.97 -17.56
N ASN A 63 -8.65 -1.30 -18.72
CA ASN A 63 -8.84 -0.35 -19.81
C ASN A 63 -10.06 0.54 -19.50
N ALA A 64 -9.80 1.69 -18.86
CA ALA A 64 -10.85 2.64 -18.54
C ALA A 64 -11.44 3.26 -19.81
N LEU A 65 -12.76 3.49 -19.82
CA LEU A 65 -13.45 4.14 -20.95
C LEU A 65 -13.03 5.61 -21.11
N GLN A 66 -12.71 6.27 -20.00
CA GLN A 66 -12.27 7.65 -19.93
C GLN A 66 -11.27 7.78 -18.78
N VAL A 67 -10.23 8.56 -18.95
CA VAL A 67 -9.28 8.93 -17.89
C VAL A 67 -9.12 10.43 -17.93
N ASP A 68 -9.43 11.09 -16.81
CA ASP A 68 -9.21 12.53 -16.67
C ASP A 68 -7.73 12.81 -16.45
N THR A 69 -7.18 13.82 -17.13
CA THR A 69 -5.86 14.34 -16.84
C THR A 69 -5.96 15.56 -15.91
N LEU A 70 -4.91 15.81 -15.15
CA LEU A 70 -4.90 16.99 -14.29
C LEU A 70 -4.88 18.29 -15.12
N LEU A 71 -4.15 18.30 -16.24
CA LEU A 71 -4.08 19.44 -17.13
C LEU A 71 -5.44 19.80 -17.73
N ASP A 72 -6.19 18.81 -18.23
CA ASP A 72 -7.51 19.05 -18.78
C ASP A 72 -8.49 19.48 -17.69
N SER A 73 -8.41 18.88 -16.51
CA SER A 73 -9.26 19.24 -15.37
C SER A 73 -9.01 20.68 -14.88
N ILE A 74 -7.75 21.12 -14.81
CA ILE A 74 -7.40 22.51 -14.45
C ILE A 74 -7.86 23.50 -15.53
N LYS A 75 -7.70 23.18 -16.81
CA LYS A 75 -8.14 24.05 -17.92
C LYS A 75 -9.67 24.16 -18.01
N ALA A 76 -10.39 23.15 -17.55
CA ALA A 76 -11.85 23.14 -17.51
C ALA A 76 -12.43 23.73 -16.21
N ASP A 77 -11.59 24.04 -15.22
CA ASP A 77 -12.00 24.57 -13.92
C ASP A 77 -12.46 26.03 -14.04
N ASP A 78 -13.55 26.37 -13.36
CA ASP A 78 -14.16 27.70 -13.34
C ASP A 78 -13.98 28.46 -12.01
N SER A 79 -13.12 27.97 -11.14
CA SER A 79 -12.82 28.60 -9.83
C SER A 79 -12.11 29.96 -9.94
N GLY A 80 -11.67 30.31 -11.16
CA GLY A 80 -10.99 31.57 -11.45
C GLY A 80 -9.47 31.51 -11.30
N ILE A 81 -8.87 30.35 -11.16
CA ILE A 81 -7.41 30.17 -11.17
C ILE A 81 -6.86 30.56 -12.55
N THR A 82 -5.71 31.23 -12.58
CA THR A 82 -5.02 31.60 -13.81
C THR A 82 -3.94 30.57 -14.14
N PHE A 83 -4.24 29.61 -15.01
CA PHE A 83 -3.24 28.65 -15.51
C PHE A 83 -2.21 29.35 -16.40
N VAL A 84 -0.91 29.35 -16.01
CA VAL A 84 0.17 30.02 -16.74
C VAL A 84 1.01 29.10 -17.61
N GLY A 85 0.88 27.79 -17.48
CA GLY A 85 1.57 26.84 -18.34
C GLY A 85 1.87 25.50 -17.68
N TYR A 86 2.42 24.60 -18.48
CA TYR A 86 2.85 23.26 -18.10
C TYR A 86 4.29 22.99 -18.54
N ALA A 87 5.03 22.26 -17.73
CA ALA A 87 6.33 21.68 -18.06
C ALA A 87 6.40 20.25 -17.49
N SER A 88 6.93 19.28 -18.27
CA SER A 88 7.07 17.90 -17.80
C SER A 88 8.10 17.76 -16.68
N GLY A 89 9.16 18.54 -16.71
CA GLY A 89 10.17 18.67 -15.65
C GLY A 89 11.12 17.48 -15.50
N PHE A 90 10.70 16.27 -15.82
CA PHE A 90 11.52 15.06 -15.73
C PHE A 90 11.05 13.97 -16.70
N GLU A 91 11.93 12.99 -16.95
CA GLU A 91 11.57 11.73 -17.61
C GLU A 91 11.14 10.72 -16.56
N ARG A 92 9.95 10.11 -16.73
CA ARG A 92 9.35 9.18 -15.75
C ARG A 92 10.28 8.02 -15.41
N GLN A 93 10.95 7.45 -16.40
CA GLN A 93 11.82 6.27 -16.27
C GLN A 93 13.23 6.57 -16.80
N GLY A 94 13.67 7.81 -16.69
CA GLY A 94 14.94 8.28 -17.25
C GLY A 94 15.88 8.88 -16.22
N ALA A 95 17.06 9.23 -16.70
CA ALA A 95 18.00 10.08 -15.97
C ALA A 95 17.48 11.53 -15.91
N ALA A 96 18.17 12.37 -15.14
CA ALA A 96 17.89 13.80 -15.12
C ALA A 96 18.07 14.40 -16.52
N ASP A 97 17.13 15.25 -16.92
CA ASP A 97 17.10 15.96 -18.19
C ASP A 97 17.25 17.47 -17.90
N ALA A 98 18.37 18.04 -18.29
CA ALA A 98 18.71 19.44 -18.01
C ALA A 98 17.75 20.41 -18.71
N GLU A 99 17.35 20.12 -19.96
CA GLU A 99 16.46 20.99 -20.73
C GLU A 99 15.06 21.06 -20.09
N LYS A 100 14.50 19.91 -19.72
CA LYS A 100 13.22 19.83 -19.00
C LYS A 100 13.28 20.52 -17.64
N LEU A 101 14.40 20.40 -16.94
CA LEU A 101 14.61 21.06 -15.66
C LEU A 101 14.65 22.59 -15.81
N GLU A 102 15.38 23.11 -16.82
CA GLU A 102 15.45 24.54 -17.10
C GLU A 102 14.09 25.12 -17.51
N GLU A 103 13.32 24.41 -18.34
CA GLU A 103 11.96 24.78 -18.71
C GLU A 103 11.04 24.87 -17.47
N ALA A 104 11.08 23.86 -16.61
CA ALA A 104 10.31 23.83 -15.37
C ALA A 104 10.66 25.00 -14.44
N VAL A 105 11.93 25.29 -14.25
CA VAL A 105 12.42 26.42 -13.43
C VAL A 105 11.99 27.76 -14.02
N ALA A 106 12.07 27.92 -15.37
CA ALA A 106 11.63 29.12 -16.05
C ALA A 106 10.12 29.35 -15.92
N LEU A 107 9.33 28.29 -15.94
CA LEU A 107 7.88 28.36 -15.72
C LEU A 107 7.55 28.68 -14.25
N ALA A 108 8.22 28.04 -13.30
CA ALA A 108 8.02 28.26 -11.86
C ALA A 108 8.21 29.72 -11.45
N LYS A 109 9.13 30.44 -12.07
CA LYS A 109 9.37 31.88 -11.82
C LYS A 109 8.22 32.78 -12.27
N LYS A 110 7.31 32.32 -13.12
CA LYS A 110 6.18 33.10 -13.67
C LYS A 110 4.89 32.93 -12.88
N ALA A 111 4.86 32.00 -11.95
CA ALA A 111 3.67 31.62 -11.18
C ALA A 111 3.72 32.17 -9.74
N ASP A 112 2.55 32.39 -9.19
CA ASP A 112 2.38 32.67 -7.75
C ASP A 112 2.53 31.38 -6.94
N THR A 113 1.95 30.28 -7.45
CA THR A 113 2.02 28.93 -6.87
C THR A 113 2.40 27.90 -7.95
N VAL A 114 3.24 26.94 -7.57
CA VAL A 114 3.63 25.81 -8.41
C VAL A 114 2.98 24.55 -7.89
N LEU A 115 2.21 23.90 -8.75
CA LEU A 115 1.68 22.54 -8.53
C LEU A 115 2.67 21.55 -9.10
N LEU A 116 3.37 20.83 -8.24
CA LEU A 116 4.43 19.88 -8.62
C LEU A 116 3.92 18.45 -8.49
N CYS A 117 3.74 17.76 -9.61
CA CYS A 117 3.18 16.42 -9.73
C CYS A 117 4.29 15.37 -9.70
N LEU A 118 4.45 14.71 -8.56
CA LEU A 118 5.46 13.67 -8.30
C LEU A 118 4.79 12.33 -7.99
N GLY A 119 5.55 11.23 -8.06
CA GLY A 119 4.99 9.93 -7.70
C GLY A 119 5.88 8.75 -8.02
N LEU A 120 5.32 7.56 -7.82
CA LEU A 120 5.92 6.30 -8.20
C LEU A 120 5.44 5.90 -9.59
N ASP A 121 6.37 5.52 -10.45
CA ASP A 121 6.05 5.01 -11.79
C ASP A 121 5.70 3.50 -11.77
N GLU A 122 5.32 2.98 -12.93
CA GLU A 122 4.87 1.61 -13.12
C GLU A 122 5.97 0.56 -12.92
N LEU A 123 7.24 0.95 -12.93
CA LEU A 123 8.37 0.05 -12.67
C LEU A 123 8.78 0.06 -11.20
N ARG A 124 8.59 1.19 -10.51
CA ARG A 124 8.88 1.30 -9.07
C ARG A 124 7.78 0.68 -8.22
N GLU A 125 6.55 0.66 -8.74
CA GLU A 125 5.39 0.11 -8.03
C GLU A 125 4.54 -0.71 -9.00
N SER A 126 4.80 -2.01 -9.05
CA SER A 126 4.12 -2.96 -9.93
C SER A 126 3.91 -4.29 -9.24
N GLU A 127 2.90 -5.03 -9.69
CA GLU A 127 2.74 -6.43 -9.32
C GLU A 127 3.98 -7.24 -9.73
N GLY A 128 4.46 -8.09 -8.81
CA GLY A 128 5.62 -8.96 -9.04
C GLY A 128 6.98 -8.28 -8.89
N LEU A 129 7.04 -7.01 -8.50
CA LEU A 129 8.29 -6.30 -8.19
C LEU A 129 8.30 -5.86 -6.73
N ASP A 130 9.38 -6.21 -6.02
CA ASP A 130 9.65 -5.69 -4.69
C ASP A 130 10.43 -4.38 -4.79
N ARG A 131 10.03 -3.39 -3.99
CA ARG A 131 10.74 -2.12 -3.89
C ARG A 131 12.01 -2.30 -3.07
N ALA A 132 13.14 -1.85 -3.61
CA ALA A 132 14.42 -1.84 -2.91
C ALA A 132 14.53 -0.70 -1.89
N ASP A 133 13.75 0.37 -2.08
CA ASP A 133 13.71 1.56 -1.24
C ASP A 133 12.30 2.17 -1.23
N MET A 134 12.09 3.19 -0.41
CA MET A 134 10.86 3.97 -0.36
C MET A 134 11.03 5.40 -0.90
N ALA A 135 12.14 5.69 -1.58
CA ALA A 135 12.42 7.02 -2.10
C ALA A 135 11.64 7.33 -3.39
N LEU A 136 11.40 8.62 -3.65
CA LEU A 136 11.09 9.09 -5.01
C LEU A 136 12.32 8.99 -5.90
N ALA A 137 12.11 8.95 -7.23
CA ALA A 137 13.20 8.97 -8.19
C ALA A 137 14.09 10.21 -7.99
N GLU A 138 15.39 10.05 -8.19
CA GLU A 138 16.37 11.13 -7.95
C GLU A 138 16.09 12.37 -8.81
N ASN A 139 15.72 12.18 -10.08
CA ASN A 139 15.36 13.29 -10.97
C ASN A 139 14.14 14.08 -10.51
N GLN A 140 13.17 13.43 -9.84
CA GLN A 140 12.03 14.11 -9.24
C GLN A 140 12.44 14.94 -8.00
N GLN A 141 13.37 14.42 -7.19
CA GLN A 141 13.91 15.16 -6.05
C GLN A 141 14.74 16.37 -6.49
N GLN A 142 15.56 16.21 -7.53
CA GLN A 142 16.32 17.32 -8.16
C GLN A 142 15.38 18.40 -8.71
N LEU A 143 14.28 18.01 -9.36
CA LEU A 143 13.25 18.94 -9.83
C LEU A 143 12.61 19.72 -8.68
N LEU A 144 12.22 19.04 -7.60
CA LEU A 144 11.66 19.69 -6.42
C LEU A 144 12.64 20.72 -5.83
N ASP A 145 13.92 20.37 -5.72
CA ASP A 145 14.96 21.27 -5.22
C ASP A 145 15.12 22.52 -6.09
N ALA A 146 15.19 22.33 -7.41
CA ALA A 146 15.35 23.42 -8.35
C ALA A 146 14.13 24.37 -8.39
N VAL A 147 12.93 23.81 -8.34
CA VAL A 147 11.68 24.58 -8.31
C VAL A 147 11.53 25.33 -6.99
N ALA A 148 11.75 24.68 -5.85
CA ALA A 148 11.66 25.29 -4.53
C ALA A 148 12.70 26.42 -4.32
N ALA A 149 13.86 26.35 -4.98
CA ALA A 149 14.88 27.40 -4.93
C ALA A 149 14.43 28.71 -5.60
N VAL A 150 13.46 28.67 -6.51
CA VAL A 150 12.99 29.86 -7.25
C VAL A 150 11.56 30.27 -6.93
N ASN A 151 10.77 29.38 -6.37
CA ASN A 151 9.40 29.67 -5.93
C ASN A 151 9.12 28.98 -4.59
N PRO A 152 8.87 29.72 -3.50
CA PRO A 152 8.63 29.15 -2.17
C PRO A 152 7.22 28.56 -2.01
N ASN A 153 6.32 28.82 -2.96
CA ASN A 153 4.92 28.37 -2.90
C ASN A 153 4.75 27.10 -3.73
N VAL A 154 5.39 26.02 -3.29
CA VAL A 154 5.28 24.72 -3.94
C VAL A 154 4.20 23.88 -3.23
N VAL A 155 3.26 23.39 -4.01
CA VAL A 155 2.26 22.39 -3.62
C VAL A 155 2.63 21.08 -4.32
N VAL A 156 2.99 20.05 -3.57
CA VAL A 156 3.29 18.73 -4.14
C VAL A 156 2.02 17.89 -4.19
N LEU A 157 1.68 17.40 -5.38
CA LEU A 157 0.71 16.34 -5.60
C LEU A 157 1.47 15.02 -5.75
N LEU A 158 1.22 14.10 -4.83
CA LEU A 158 1.89 12.80 -4.80
C LEU A 158 0.95 11.69 -5.30
N SER A 159 1.33 11.04 -6.40
CA SER A 159 0.63 9.89 -6.97
C SER A 159 1.43 8.61 -6.68
N ALA A 160 0.96 7.82 -5.72
CA ALA A 160 1.58 6.56 -5.32
C ALA A 160 0.53 5.64 -4.68
N GLY A 161 0.66 4.34 -4.81
CA GLY A 161 -0.20 3.35 -4.15
C GLY A 161 0.34 2.91 -2.79
N ALA A 162 1.57 3.30 -2.46
CA ALA A 162 2.25 2.97 -1.20
C ALA A 162 3.02 4.18 -0.64
N PRO A 163 3.40 4.17 0.64
CA PRO A 163 4.19 5.23 1.26
C PRO A 163 5.52 5.49 0.55
N VAL A 164 5.95 6.74 0.60
CA VAL A 164 7.30 7.15 0.21
C VAL A 164 8.00 7.88 1.34
N GLU A 165 9.32 7.78 1.40
CA GLU A 165 10.11 8.63 2.28
C GLU A 165 9.96 10.09 1.89
N THR A 166 9.75 10.97 2.86
CA THR A 166 9.49 12.40 2.65
C THR A 166 10.52 13.32 3.32
N PRO A 167 11.85 13.07 3.22
CA PRO A 167 12.86 13.96 3.81
C PRO A 167 12.82 15.36 3.18
N TRP A 168 12.22 15.49 2.02
CA TRP A 168 12.06 16.70 1.23
C TRP A 168 10.80 17.53 1.61
N VAL A 169 9.94 17.04 2.51
CA VAL A 169 8.64 17.69 2.82
C VAL A 169 8.79 19.14 3.32
N GLY A 170 9.94 19.49 3.87
CA GLY A 170 10.27 20.88 4.25
C GLY A 170 10.39 21.85 3.08
N ARG A 171 10.52 21.37 1.84
CA ARG A 171 10.70 22.19 0.63
C ARG A 171 9.38 22.57 -0.05
N CYS A 172 8.25 22.02 0.38
CA CYS A 172 6.93 22.40 -0.11
C CYS A 172 6.07 22.98 1.00
N LYS A 173 5.15 23.87 0.66
CA LYS A 173 4.16 24.42 1.60
C LYS A 173 2.95 23.51 1.78
N ALA A 174 2.57 22.76 0.76
CA ALA A 174 1.52 21.77 0.90
C ALA A 174 1.94 20.44 0.26
N LEU A 175 1.42 19.36 0.84
CA LEU A 175 1.57 18.00 0.32
C LEU A 175 0.18 17.35 0.28
N VAL A 176 -0.27 17.01 -0.92
CA VAL A 176 -1.53 16.32 -1.18
C VAL A 176 -1.22 14.93 -1.71
N TYR A 177 -1.69 13.92 -1.00
CA TYR A 177 -1.56 12.53 -1.42
C TYR A 177 -2.82 12.09 -2.18
N GLY A 178 -2.68 11.95 -3.49
CA GLY A 178 -3.77 11.60 -4.39
C GLY A 178 -4.04 10.10 -4.51
N CYS A 179 -3.20 9.26 -3.88
CA CYS A 179 -3.21 7.80 -4.04
C CYS A 179 -3.10 7.40 -5.53
N LEU A 180 -3.73 6.30 -5.91
CA LEU A 180 -4.05 5.92 -7.30
C LEU A 180 -5.54 6.21 -7.51
N GLY A 181 -5.86 7.45 -7.88
CA GLY A 181 -7.20 8.04 -7.78
C GLY A 181 -8.26 7.49 -8.74
N GLY A 182 -7.94 6.45 -9.57
CA GLY A 182 -8.84 5.92 -10.56
C GLY A 182 -9.07 6.87 -11.75
N GLN A 183 -9.96 6.47 -12.64
CA GLN A 183 -10.18 7.17 -13.92
C GLN A 183 -10.63 8.63 -13.80
N ALA A 184 -11.20 9.04 -12.67
CA ALA A 184 -11.72 10.39 -12.42
C ALA A 184 -10.93 11.13 -11.30
N GLY A 185 -9.78 10.59 -10.87
CA GLY A 185 -8.98 11.13 -9.76
C GLY A 185 -8.45 12.54 -10.02
N ALA A 186 -8.11 12.87 -11.25
CA ALA A 186 -7.60 14.19 -11.61
C ALA A 186 -8.63 15.31 -11.35
N GLY A 187 -9.88 15.10 -11.75
CA GLY A 187 -10.94 16.05 -11.43
C GLY A 187 -11.21 16.18 -9.94
N ALA A 188 -11.12 15.08 -9.18
CA ALA A 188 -11.24 15.11 -7.73
C ALA A 188 -10.11 15.91 -7.07
N LEU A 189 -8.87 15.79 -7.58
CA LEU A 189 -7.74 16.61 -7.12
C LEU A 189 -8.00 18.10 -7.32
N VAL A 190 -8.53 18.51 -8.48
CA VAL A 190 -8.87 19.91 -8.72
C VAL A 190 -9.94 20.40 -7.74
N GLU A 191 -11.00 19.62 -7.48
CA GLU A 191 -12.00 19.97 -6.48
C GLU A 191 -11.40 20.20 -5.08
N VAL A 192 -10.43 19.38 -4.67
CA VAL A 192 -9.72 19.56 -3.41
C VAL A 192 -8.82 20.80 -3.46
N LEU A 193 -8.04 21.00 -4.52
CA LEU A 193 -7.13 22.14 -4.65
C LEU A 193 -7.85 23.48 -4.64
N THR A 194 -9.05 23.55 -5.22
CA THR A 194 -9.85 24.78 -5.31
C THR A 194 -10.76 25.00 -4.12
N GLY A 195 -10.91 23.99 -3.25
CA GLY A 195 -11.81 24.04 -2.10
C GLY A 195 -13.27 23.74 -2.41
N ALA A 196 -13.59 23.36 -3.66
CA ALA A 196 -14.92 22.85 -4.00
C ALA A 196 -15.26 21.59 -3.20
N GLN A 197 -14.25 20.78 -2.87
CA GLN A 197 -14.32 19.66 -1.92
C GLN A 197 -13.29 19.88 -0.80
N ASN A 198 -13.75 19.88 0.45
CA ASN A 198 -12.86 19.90 1.60
C ASN A 198 -12.19 18.51 1.75
N PRO A 199 -10.84 18.40 1.82
CA PRO A 199 -10.16 17.11 2.00
C PRO A 199 -10.60 16.46 3.32
N CYS A 200 -10.87 15.17 3.25
CA CYS A 200 -11.37 14.38 4.37
C CYS A 200 -10.85 12.94 4.38
N GLY A 201 -9.95 12.60 3.46
CA GLY A 201 -9.25 11.33 3.45
C GLY A 201 -8.29 11.22 4.64
N LYS A 202 -8.08 9.99 5.11
CA LYS A 202 -7.13 9.66 6.19
C LYS A 202 -6.19 8.56 5.71
N LEU A 203 -4.93 8.61 6.16
CA LEU A 203 -3.96 7.57 5.85
C LEU A 203 -4.42 6.20 6.40
N ALA A 204 -4.50 5.22 5.52
CA ALA A 204 -4.81 3.84 5.89
C ALA A 204 -3.58 3.05 6.35
N GLU A 205 -2.42 3.67 6.34
CA GLU A 205 -1.16 3.08 6.78
C GLU A 205 -0.23 4.15 7.38
N THR A 206 0.77 3.70 8.16
CA THR A 206 1.78 4.58 8.75
C THR A 206 2.87 4.86 7.71
N TRP A 207 3.27 6.12 7.58
CA TRP A 207 4.42 6.49 6.76
C TRP A 207 5.67 6.56 7.62
N ALA A 208 6.58 5.62 7.40
CA ALA A 208 7.88 5.61 8.06
C ALA A 208 8.71 6.82 7.62
N ARG A 209 9.63 7.27 8.48
CA ARG A 209 10.62 8.28 8.09
C ARG A 209 11.65 7.71 7.15
N SER A 210 12.01 6.45 7.34
CA SER A 210 12.95 5.72 6.50
C SER A 210 12.52 4.27 6.33
N TYR A 211 12.84 3.68 5.18
CA TYR A 211 12.70 2.25 4.94
C TYR A 211 13.45 1.40 6.00
N ALA A 212 14.54 1.94 6.55
CA ALA A 212 15.29 1.29 7.62
C ALA A 212 14.47 1.08 8.91
N ASP A 213 13.43 1.89 9.13
CA ASP A 213 12.55 1.80 10.30
C ASP A 213 11.43 0.76 10.14
N THR A 214 11.36 0.06 8.99
CA THR A 214 10.32 -0.93 8.72
C THR A 214 10.67 -2.28 9.35
N PRO A 215 9.83 -2.84 10.24
CA PRO A 215 10.18 -4.04 11.02
C PRO A 215 10.38 -5.29 10.18
N ALA A 216 9.66 -5.43 9.06
CA ALA A 216 9.81 -6.58 8.17
C ALA A 216 11.07 -6.56 7.30
N LYS A 217 11.75 -5.41 7.16
CA LYS A 217 12.86 -5.21 6.20
C LYS A 217 13.96 -6.27 6.28
N ALA A 218 14.34 -6.67 7.49
CA ALA A 218 15.45 -7.62 7.70
C ALA A 218 15.16 -9.04 7.21
N HIS A 219 13.88 -9.42 7.13
CA HIS A 219 13.43 -10.79 6.84
C HIS A 219 12.40 -10.87 5.71
N PHE A 220 12.13 -9.74 5.03
CA PHE A 220 11.22 -9.71 3.88
C PHE A 220 11.79 -10.50 2.71
N GLY A 221 10.93 -11.27 2.04
CA GLY A 221 11.31 -12.12 0.90
C GLY A 221 11.80 -13.51 1.30
N GLY A 222 12.47 -13.66 2.45
CA GLY A 222 13.00 -14.93 2.95
C GLY A 222 14.10 -15.55 2.06
N ASP A 223 14.85 -16.45 2.65
CA ASP A 223 15.83 -17.28 1.94
C ASP A 223 15.31 -18.72 1.85
N GLY A 224 14.79 -19.11 0.67
CA GLY A 224 14.31 -20.47 0.43
C GLY A 224 12.79 -20.66 0.60
N PRO A 225 12.31 -21.87 0.97
CA PRO A 225 10.88 -22.22 0.91
C PRO A 225 10.04 -21.67 2.07
N THR A 226 10.63 -20.97 3.05
CA THR A 226 9.94 -20.42 4.21
C THR A 226 10.08 -18.90 4.27
N VAL A 227 9.01 -18.23 4.70
CA VAL A 227 9.01 -16.80 5.00
C VAL A 227 8.75 -16.62 6.48
N GLU A 228 9.50 -15.74 7.12
CA GLU A 228 9.48 -15.53 8.56
C GLU A 228 8.86 -14.17 8.89
N TYR A 229 7.71 -14.18 9.58
CA TYR A 229 7.03 -12.98 10.06
C TYR A 229 7.47 -12.70 11.49
N ARG A 230 8.74 -12.31 11.66
CA ARG A 230 9.36 -12.11 13.00
C ARG A 230 8.75 -10.95 13.76
N GLU A 231 8.18 -9.97 13.07
CA GLU A 231 7.49 -8.85 13.67
C GLU A 231 6.17 -9.23 14.35
N GLY A 232 5.59 -10.39 14.01
CA GLY A 232 4.35 -10.89 14.61
C GLY A 232 3.18 -9.91 14.45
N LEU A 233 2.60 -9.45 15.56
CA LEU A 233 1.47 -8.51 15.60
C LEU A 233 1.87 -7.07 15.25
N TYR A 234 3.16 -6.74 15.27
CA TYR A 234 3.66 -5.38 15.21
C TYR A 234 3.88 -4.91 13.77
N VAL A 235 2.78 -4.73 13.04
CA VAL A 235 2.74 -4.24 11.67
C VAL A 235 2.15 -2.83 11.64
N GLY A 236 2.74 -1.92 10.87
CA GLY A 236 2.29 -0.54 10.73
C GLY A 236 2.26 0.20 12.07
N TYR A 237 1.20 0.96 12.35
CA TYR A 237 1.08 1.75 13.58
C TYR A 237 1.22 0.90 14.87
N ARG A 238 0.87 -0.38 14.83
CA ARG A 238 1.03 -1.27 15.99
C ARG A 238 2.49 -1.38 16.42
N TYR A 239 3.40 -1.37 15.45
CA TYR A 239 4.84 -1.33 15.71
C TYR A 239 5.29 0.06 16.14
N TYR A 240 5.09 1.07 15.28
CA TYR A 240 5.64 2.41 15.49
C TYR A 240 5.21 3.01 16.82
N ASP A 241 3.94 2.83 17.17
CA ASP A 241 3.34 3.35 18.39
C ASP A 241 3.84 2.58 19.64
N THR A 242 3.90 1.23 19.58
CA THR A 242 4.35 0.41 20.71
C THR A 242 5.84 0.56 20.97
N ALA A 243 6.65 0.59 19.94
CA ALA A 243 8.11 0.75 20.06
C ALA A 243 8.55 2.22 20.24
N GLY A 244 7.61 3.18 20.13
CA GLY A 244 7.92 4.61 20.20
C GLY A 244 8.79 5.13 19.05
N VAL A 245 8.67 4.52 17.86
CA VAL A 245 9.43 4.91 16.67
C VAL A 245 8.75 6.07 15.96
N PRO A 246 9.43 7.23 15.78
CA PRO A 246 8.83 8.39 15.14
C PRO A 246 8.45 8.14 13.69
N THR A 247 7.29 8.62 13.27
CA THR A 247 6.76 8.50 11.91
C THR A 247 6.94 9.78 11.10
N ALA A 248 6.85 9.70 9.78
CA ALA A 248 6.68 10.87 8.92
C ALA A 248 5.24 11.37 8.99
N PHE A 249 4.29 10.44 8.84
CA PHE A 249 2.86 10.69 9.05
C PHE A 249 2.23 9.46 9.70
N PRO A 250 1.47 9.63 10.79
CA PRO A 250 0.89 8.50 11.52
C PRO A 250 -0.31 7.90 10.79
N PHE A 251 -0.66 6.66 11.13
CA PHE A 251 -1.91 6.03 10.71
C PHE A 251 -3.13 6.88 11.09
N GLY A 252 -4.08 6.99 10.19
CA GLY A 252 -5.32 7.74 10.40
C GLY A 252 -5.17 9.26 10.22
N TYR A 253 -3.97 9.77 9.91
CA TYR A 253 -3.69 11.19 9.74
C TYR A 253 -4.26 11.72 8.41
N GLY A 254 -4.70 12.98 8.45
CA GLY A 254 -5.13 13.77 7.31
C GLY A 254 -5.73 15.08 7.78
N LEU A 255 -5.32 16.20 7.15
CA LEU A 255 -5.78 17.55 7.43
C LEU A 255 -7.09 17.84 6.73
N SER A 256 -7.75 18.93 7.17
CA SER A 256 -8.96 19.49 6.58
C SER A 256 -8.80 21.01 6.45
N TYR A 257 -9.61 21.66 5.63
CA TYR A 257 -9.73 23.13 5.58
C TYR A 257 -10.57 23.68 6.72
N THR A 258 -11.16 22.82 7.54
CA THR A 258 -11.89 23.18 8.75
C THR A 258 -11.30 22.46 9.96
N SER A 259 -11.84 22.69 11.14
CA SER A 259 -11.42 22.09 12.41
C SER A 259 -12.59 21.45 13.15
N PHE A 260 -12.30 20.43 13.96
CA PHE A 260 -13.33 19.69 14.69
C PHE A 260 -12.95 19.58 16.16
N ALA A 261 -13.95 19.70 17.04
CA ALA A 261 -13.86 19.43 18.46
C ALA A 261 -14.68 18.19 18.83
N TYR A 262 -14.22 17.42 19.82
CA TYR A 262 -14.91 16.26 20.35
C TYR A 262 -15.28 16.50 21.81
N SER A 263 -16.50 16.08 22.20
CA SER A 263 -17.01 16.22 23.58
C SER A 263 -17.99 15.11 23.95
N ASP A 264 -18.41 15.10 25.20
CA ASP A 264 -19.51 14.30 25.75
C ASP A 264 -19.34 12.77 25.52
N LEU A 265 -18.11 12.26 25.65
CA LEU A 265 -17.82 10.85 25.48
C LEU A 265 -18.58 10.02 26.53
N LYS A 266 -19.29 9.01 26.06
CA LYS A 266 -19.87 7.92 26.84
C LYS A 266 -19.39 6.61 26.25
N ALA A 267 -18.97 5.68 27.11
CA ALA A 267 -18.36 4.43 26.68
C ALA A 267 -18.81 3.26 27.55
N ASP A 268 -19.00 2.10 26.93
CA ASP A 268 -19.20 0.80 27.57
C ASP A 268 -18.61 -0.31 26.68
N GLU A 269 -18.79 -1.58 27.06
CA GLU A 269 -18.32 -2.73 26.29
C GLU A 269 -18.94 -2.84 24.86
N LYS A 270 -20.03 -2.11 24.60
CA LYS A 270 -20.75 -2.12 23.33
C LYS A 270 -20.32 -1.02 22.38
N GLY A 271 -19.48 -0.09 22.84
CA GLY A 271 -18.96 0.98 22.03
C GLY A 271 -18.94 2.35 22.71
N VAL A 272 -18.83 3.37 21.88
CA VAL A 272 -18.77 4.76 22.34
C VAL A 272 -19.81 5.61 21.63
N THR A 273 -20.27 6.65 22.35
CA THR A 273 -21.08 7.74 21.79
C THR A 273 -20.44 9.06 22.22
N LEU A 274 -20.29 10.01 21.28
CA LEU A 274 -19.70 11.31 21.52
C LEU A 274 -20.32 12.37 20.61
N THR A 275 -20.07 13.63 20.93
CA THR A 275 -20.44 14.79 20.09
C THR A 275 -19.22 15.25 19.30
N VAL A 276 -19.38 15.46 17.98
CA VAL A 276 -18.39 16.09 17.10
C VAL A 276 -18.95 17.43 16.63
N THR A 277 -18.17 18.48 16.78
CA THR A 277 -18.53 19.84 16.37
C THR A 277 -17.54 20.35 15.34
N ASN A 278 -18.02 20.86 14.21
CA ASN A 278 -17.20 21.62 13.27
C ASN A 278 -16.99 23.03 13.83
N THR A 279 -15.76 23.33 14.25
CA THR A 279 -15.39 24.62 14.87
C THR A 279 -14.80 25.63 13.88
N GLY A 280 -14.65 25.24 12.61
CA GLY A 280 -14.13 26.12 11.56
C GLY A 280 -15.22 26.81 10.76
N SER A 281 -14.82 27.42 9.63
CA SER A 281 -15.65 28.34 8.85
C SER A 281 -16.26 27.70 7.57
N CYS A 282 -15.93 26.46 7.25
CA CYS A 282 -16.48 25.77 6.07
C CYS A 282 -16.96 24.36 6.43
N ALA A 283 -17.86 23.84 5.62
CA ALA A 283 -18.32 22.45 5.74
C ALA A 283 -17.16 21.47 5.56
N GLY A 284 -17.21 20.34 6.27
CA GLY A 284 -16.20 19.30 6.16
C GLY A 284 -16.64 17.98 6.78
N ALA A 285 -15.91 16.92 6.46
CA ALA A 285 -16.12 15.63 7.07
C ALA A 285 -14.95 15.25 7.97
N GLU A 286 -15.27 14.66 9.12
CA GLU A 286 -14.29 14.11 10.07
C GLU A 286 -14.43 12.59 10.16
N VAL A 287 -13.31 11.88 10.28
CA VAL A 287 -13.26 10.44 10.54
C VAL A 287 -12.89 10.24 12.01
N VAL A 288 -13.88 9.96 12.83
CA VAL A 288 -13.71 9.64 14.25
C VAL A 288 -13.21 8.21 14.37
N GLN A 289 -12.06 8.00 15.03
CA GLN A 289 -11.38 6.72 15.15
C GLN A 289 -11.41 6.26 16.61
N LEU A 290 -11.85 5.00 16.82
CA LEU A 290 -11.91 4.37 18.14
C LEU A 290 -10.82 3.30 18.26
N TYR A 291 -9.91 3.53 19.18
CA TYR A 291 -8.85 2.59 19.55
C TYR A 291 -9.14 1.96 20.90
N VAL A 292 -8.75 0.70 21.05
CA VAL A 292 -8.83 -0.03 22.31
C VAL A 292 -7.44 -0.33 22.81
N ALA A 293 -7.16 0.04 24.05
CA ALA A 293 -5.90 -0.23 24.75
C ALA A 293 -6.14 -1.06 26.02
N LYS A 294 -5.13 -1.84 26.41
CA LYS A 294 -5.10 -2.56 27.69
C LYS A 294 -3.75 -2.34 28.38
N PRO A 295 -3.62 -1.29 29.21
CA PRO A 295 -2.33 -0.89 29.79
C PRO A 295 -1.68 -1.96 30.67
N ASP A 296 -2.47 -2.76 31.40
CA ASP A 296 -2.01 -3.81 32.31
C ASP A 296 -2.04 -5.22 31.67
N ALA A 297 -1.91 -5.30 30.35
CA ALA A 297 -1.96 -6.56 29.61
C ALA A 297 -0.90 -7.56 30.09
N LYS A 298 -1.32 -8.80 30.35
CA LYS A 298 -0.44 -9.93 30.68
C LYS A 298 0.05 -10.64 29.41
N VAL A 299 -0.72 -10.56 28.33
CA VAL A 299 -0.37 -11.08 27.01
C VAL A 299 0.17 -9.93 26.18
N PHE A 300 1.32 -10.11 25.53
CA PHE A 300 1.86 -9.05 24.69
C PHE A 300 0.89 -8.67 23.56
N ARG A 301 0.75 -7.39 23.34
CA ARG A 301 -0.11 -6.79 22.33
C ARG A 301 0.34 -5.37 22.00
N PRO A 302 -0.09 -4.80 20.87
CA PRO A 302 0.10 -3.37 20.61
C PRO A 302 -0.48 -2.50 21.71
N VAL A 303 0.13 -1.33 21.98
CA VAL A 303 -0.33 -0.41 23.03
C VAL A 303 -1.78 0.04 22.82
N LYS A 304 -2.23 0.12 21.56
CA LYS A 304 -3.63 0.32 21.18
C LYS A 304 -3.91 -0.22 19.78
N GLU A 305 -5.16 -0.54 19.50
CA GLU A 305 -5.60 -1.06 18.20
C GLU A 305 -6.89 -0.38 17.76
N LEU A 306 -6.97 0.03 16.49
CA LEU A 306 -8.21 0.52 15.89
C LEU A 306 -9.26 -0.60 15.90
N LYS A 307 -10.41 -0.36 16.51
CA LYS A 307 -11.52 -1.32 16.60
C LYS A 307 -12.81 -0.81 15.96
N GLY A 308 -12.87 0.50 15.66
CA GLY A 308 -14.00 1.08 14.95
C GLY A 308 -13.71 2.49 14.46
N PHE A 309 -14.48 2.94 13.50
CA PHE A 309 -14.46 4.33 13.03
C PHE A 309 -15.80 4.71 12.42
N THR A 310 -16.05 6.02 12.33
CA THR A 310 -17.21 6.55 11.61
C THR A 310 -16.85 7.88 10.96
N LYS A 311 -17.41 8.15 9.77
CA LYS A 311 -17.24 9.42 9.07
C LYS A 311 -18.51 10.26 9.22
N VAL A 312 -18.36 11.51 9.62
CA VAL A 312 -19.46 12.44 9.83
C VAL A 312 -19.24 13.72 9.04
N GLN A 313 -20.24 14.10 8.25
CA GLN A 313 -20.29 15.38 7.53
C GLN A 313 -20.95 16.43 8.41
N LEU A 314 -20.34 17.63 8.51
CA LEU A 314 -20.78 18.75 9.35
C LEU A 314 -20.66 20.06 8.59
N GLU A 315 -21.72 20.87 8.63
CA GLU A 315 -21.67 22.27 8.24
C GLU A 315 -20.84 23.10 9.24
N ALA A 316 -20.42 24.31 8.85
CA ALA A 316 -19.70 25.20 9.75
C ALA A 316 -20.54 25.49 11.01
N GLY A 317 -19.99 25.26 12.20
CA GLY A 317 -20.67 25.39 13.48
C GLY A 317 -21.64 24.28 13.85
N GLU A 318 -21.85 23.28 12.98
CA GLU A 318 -22.74 22.16 13.25
C GLU A 318 -22.13 21.16 14.24
N SER A 319 -22.98 20.60 15.11
CA SER A 319 -22.63 19.51 16.02
C SER A 319 -23.51 18.29 15.74
N LYS A 320 -22.91 17.09 15.73
CA LYS A 320 -23.63 15.83 15.63
C LYS A 320 -23.15 14.82 16.67
N THR A 321 -24.08 14.07 17.22
CA THR A 321 -23.76 12.89 18.03
C THR A 321 -23.47 11.72 17.11
N VAL A 322 -22.33 11.06 17.31
CA VAL A 322 -21.91 9.87 16.58
C VAL A 322 -21.75 8.68 17.54
N THR A 323 -22.01 7.48 17.04
CA THR A 323 -21.85 6.23 17.79
C THR A 323 -20.95 5.29 16.99
N ILE A 324 -19.97 4.70 17.67
CA ILE A 324 -19.10 3.65 17.11
C ILE A 324 -19.35 2.38 17.92
N PRO A 325 -20.03 1.38 17.35
CA PRO A 325 -20.33 0.14 18.06
C PRO A 325 -19.09 -0.75 18.16
N LEU A 326 -19.00 -1.50 19.25
CA LEU A 326 -18.04 -2.58 19.47
C LEU A 326 -18.77 -3.89 19.74
N ASP A 327 -18.12 -4.97 19.40
CA ASP A 327 -18.48 -6.32 19.85
C ASP A 327 -17.28 -6.92 20.62
N ASP A 328 -17.44 -8.13 21.13
CA ASP A 328 -16.41 -8.81 21.91
C ASP A 328 -15.12 -9.10 21.14
N LYS A 329 -15.13 -9.04 19.79
CA LYS A 329 -13.92 -9.15 18.96
C LYS A 329 -12.96 -7.99 19.18
N ALA A 330 -13.44 -6.84 19.65
CA ALA A 330 -12.59 -5.70 19.99
C ALA A 330 -11.57 -6.02 21.10
N PHE A 331 -11.90 -6.96 22.00
CA PHE A 331 -11.13 -7.31 23.20
C PHE A 331 -10.41 -8.65 23.11
N ARG A 332 -10.70 -9.46 22.08
CA ARG A 332 -10.18 -10.83 21.93
C ARG A 332 -8.70 -10.87 21.57
N PHE A 333 -8.03 -11.88 22.07
CA PHE A 333 -6.74 -12.36 21.57
C PHE A 333 -6.82 -13.86 21.28
N TRP A 334 -5.95 -14.37 20.41
CA TRP A 334 -5.85 -15.79 20.16
C TRP A 334 -4.95 -16.44 21.21
N ASN A 335 -5.51 -17.35 21.99
CA ASN A 335 -4.74 -18.10 22.99
C ASN A 335 -4.18 -19.38 22.36
N VAL A 336 -2.86 -19.41 22.13
CA VAL A 336 -2.18 -20.54 21.47
C VAL A 336 -2.19 -21.82 22.29
N LYS A 337 -2.27 -21.74 23.65
CA LYS A 337 -2.38 -22.91 24.52
C LYS A 337 -3.81 -23.45 24.56
N ALA A 338 -4.80 -22.57 24.64
CA ALA A 338 -6.22 -22.93 24.66
C ALA A 338 -6.77 -23.24 23.26
N ASN A 339 -6.05 -22.85 22.20
CA ASN A 339 -6.43 -22.99 20.79
C ASN A 339 -7.81 -22.38 20.48
N ARG A 340 -8.08 -21.19 21.01
CA ARG A 340 -9.34 -20.44 20.81
C ARG A 340 -9.15 -18.95 21.08
N TRP A 341 -10.13 -18.16 20.64
CA TRP A 341 -10.25 -16.76 21.00
C TRP A 341 -10.69 -16.60 22.45
N GLU A 342 -9.97 -15.77 23.21
CA GLU A 342 -10.27 -15.45 24.60
C GLU A 342 -10.15 -13.94 24.85
N ILE A 343 -10.74 -13.47 25.95
CA ILE A 343 -10.66 -12.09 26.42
C ILE A 343 -9.86 -12.08 27.72
N GLU A 344 -8.86 -11.24 27.80
CA GLU A 344 -8.16 -10.94 29.04
C GLU A 344 -9.00 -9.96 29.87
N GLY A 345 -9.47 -10.38 31.04
CA GLY A 345 -10.31 -9.53 31.90
C GLY A 345 -9.55 -8.34 32.48
N GLY A 346 -10.28 -7.31 32.89
CA GLY A 346 -9.74 -6.16 33.59
C GLY A 346 -10.08 -4.83 32.95
N GLU A 347 -9.31 -3.78 33.26
CA GLU A 347 -9.50 -2.44 32.76
C GLU A 347 -9.00 -2.31 31.33
N TYR A 348 -9.80 -1.67 30.48
CA TYR A 348 -9.46 -1.25 29.12
C TYR A 348 -9.68 0.25 28.97
N GLU A 349 -8.94 0.87 28.08
CA GLU A 349 -9.11 2.26 27.68
C GLU A 349 -9.71 2.33 26.28
N LEU A 350 -10.82 3.04 26.13
CA LEU A 350 -11.45 3.38 24.87
C LEU A 350 -10.98 4.80 24.48
N LEU A 351 -10.11 4.86 23.47
CA LEU A 351 -9.42 6.06 23.03
C LEU A 351 -10.04 6.56 21.73
N VAL A 352 -10.57 7.78 21.73
CA VAL A 352 -11.20 8.37 20.55
C VAL A 352 -10.34 9.50 20.01
N GLY A 353 -9.99 9.41 18.74
CA GLY A 353 -9.08 10.36 18.11
C GLY A 353 -9.35 10.64 16.65
N ALA A 354 -8.62 11.59 16.09
CA ALA A 354 -8.59 11.94 14.67
C ALA A 354 -7.47 11.20 13.92
N SER A 355 -6.52 10.61 14.65
CA SER A 355 -5.48 9.69 14.17
C SER A 355 -4.98 8.86 15.35
N VAL A 356 -4.08 7.91 15.10
CA VAL A 356 -3.45 7.12 16.15
C VAL A 356 -2.62 7.97 17.14
N GLU A 357 -2.09 9.10 16.71
CA GLU A 357 -1.32 10.04 17.54
C GLU A 357 -2.16 11.22 18.08
N ASP A 358 -3.30 11.54 17.46
CA ASP A 358 -4.20 12.61 17.90
C ASP A 358 -5.41 12.04 18.65
N ILE A 359 -5.16 11.55 19.87
CA ILE A 359 -6.21 11.08 20.79
C ILE A 359 -6.78 12.27 21.53
N ARG A 360 -8.10 12.46 21.46
CA ARG A 360 -8.81 13.63 22.00
C ARG A 360 -9.65 13.31 23.23
N LEU A 361 -10.21 12.12 23.30
CA LEU A 361 -11.03 11.66 24.42
C LEU A 361 -10.62 10.24 24.82
N CYS A 362 -10.74 9.95 26.11
CA CYS A 362 -10.44 8.64 26.67
C CYS A 362 -11.46 8.33 27.79
N GLU A 363 -11.94 7.08 27.82
CA GLU A 363 -12.79 6.56 28.88
C GLU A 363 -12.34 5.16 29.26
N LYS A 364 -12.40 4.83 30.56
CA LYS A 364 -12.03 3.51 31.08
C LYS A 364 -13.25 2.65 31.29
N ILE A 365 -13.14 1.38 30.88
CA ILE A 365 -14.20 0.40 31.09
C ILE A 365 -13.60 -0.87 31.71
N SER A 366 -14.43 -1.63 32.43
CA SER A 366 -14.06 -2.97 32.92
C SER A 366 -14.70 -4.03 32.05
N VAL A 367 -13.88 -4.93 31.49
CA VAL A 367 -14.34 -6.02 30.61
C VAL A 367 -14.19 -7.36 31.30
N HIS A 368 -15.23 -8.20 31.22
CA HIS A 368 -15.19 -9.56 31.78
C HIS A 368 -14.27 -10.46 30.92
N GLY A 369 -13.33 -11.14 31.61
CA GLY A 369 -12.38 -12.04 30.94
C GLY A 369 -12.94 -13.43 30.74
N THR A 370 -12.47 -14.09 29.67
CA THR A 370 -12.73 -15.51 29.40
C THR A 370 -11.45 -16.34 29.41
N ALA A 371 -10.27 -15.70 29.51
CA ALA A 371 -8.99 -16.37 29.51
C ALA A 371 -8.80 -17.22 30.77
N THR A 372 -8.46 -18.48 30.57
CA THR A 372 -8.29 -19.48 31.63
C THR A 372 -6.85 -19.88 31.86
N VAL A 373 -5.97 -19.62 30.88
CA VAL A 373 -4.55 -19.96 30.92
C VAL A 373 -3.74 -18.89 30.18
N HIS A 374 -2.56 -18.56 30.73
CA HIS A 374 -1.64 -17.63 30.10
C HIS A 374 -0.92 -18.33 28.91
N PRO A 375 -0.95 -17.78 27.67
CA PRO A 375 -0.41 -18.47 26.51
C PRO A 375 1.11 -18.59 26.50
N TYR A 376 1.83 -17.66 27.15
CA TYR A 376 3.29 -17.51 27.08
C TYR A 376 4.00 -17.46 28.45
N GLU A 377 3.36 -17.96 29.50
CA GLU A 377 3.90 -17.91 30.87
C GLU A 377 5.30 -18.55 31.00
N ASP A 378 5.58 -19.55 30.16
CA ASP A 378 6.80 -20.34 30.12
C ASP A 378 7.85 -19.83 29.12
N ARG A 379 7.61 -18.65 28.49
CA ARG A 379 8.48 -18.10 27.44
C ARG A 379 8.93 -16.70 27.78
N ASP A 380 10.24 -16.47 27.62
CA ASP A 380 10.82 -15.13 27.71
C ASP A 380 10.68 -14.43 26.34
N LEU A 381 9.67 -13.56 26.21
CA LEU A 381 9.31 -12.82 25.00
C LEU A 381 9.46 -11.31 25.19
N ASP A 382 10.46 -10.86 25.95
CA ASP A 382 10.67 -9.45 26.32
C ASP A 382 10.65 -8.51 25.11
N CYS A 383 11.26 -8.89 23.98
CA CYS A 383 11.24 -8.09 22.75
C CYS A 383 9.82 -7.84 22.23
N TYR A 384 8.92 -8.84 22.32
CA TYR A 384 7.53 -8.71 21.88
C TYR A 384 6.68 -7.90 22.86
N TYR A 385 6.91 -8.02 24.17
CA TYR A 385 6.24 -7.19 25.16
C TYR A 385 6.57 -5.70 25.01
N LYS A 386 7.77 -5.38 24.53
CA LYS A 386 8.24 -4.01 24.30
C LYS A 386 8.04 -3.50 22.87
N GLY A 387 7.58 -4.34 21.95
CA GLY A 387 7.49 -4.00 20.53
C GLY A 387 8.85 -3.85 19.84
N ASN A 388 9.95 -4.33 20.44
CA ASN A 388 11.32 -4.24 19.90
C ASN A 388 11.53 -5.31 18.81
N VAL A 389 10.83 -5.17 17.68
CA VAL A 389 10.77 -6.20 16.63
C VAL A 389 11.51 -5.81 15.33
N LEU A 390 12.22 -4.70 15.32
CA LEU A 390 13.00 -4.27 14.16
C LEU A 390 14.11 -5.27 13.78
N SER A 391 14.62 -6.02 14.77
CA SER A 391 15.73 -6.96 14.60
C SER A 391 15.60 -8.11 15.60
N VAL A 392 14.65 -9.01 15.35
CA VAL A 392 14.41 -10.18 16.20
C VAL A 392 15.44 -11.26 15.89
N SER A 393 16.18 -11.74 16.90
CA SER A 393 17.13 -12.83 16.75
C SER A 393 16.44 -14.17 16.47
N ASP A 394 17.18 -15.14 15.90
CA ASP A 394 16.69 -16.52 15.72
C ASP A 394 16.21 -17.11 17.04
N ALA A 395 17.00 -16.93 18.11
CA ALA A 395 16.69 -17.45 19.44
C ALA A 395 15.37 -16.87 20.00
N ASP A 396 15.10 -15.58 19.81
CA ASP A 396 13.87 -14.96 20.29
C ASP A 396 12.67 -15.35 19.42
N PHE A 397 12.88 -15.51 18.12
CA PHE A 397 11.83 -15.98 17.23
C PHE A 397 11.45 -17.45 17.49
N GLU A 398 12.44 -18.33 17.76
CA GLU A 398 12.18 -19.71 18.17
C GLU A 398 11.41 -19.81 19.50
N LYS A 399 11.66 -18.89 20.44
CA LYS A 399 10.86 -18.78 21.68
C LYS A 399 9.39 -18.45 21.35
N LEU A 400 9.14 -17.53 20.41
CA LEU A 400 7.77 -17.21 19.97
C LEU A 400 7.11 -18.41 19.28
N LEU A 401 7.82 -19.07 18.36
CA LEU A 401 7.33 -20.24 17.65
C LEU A 401 7.07 -21.44 18.59
N GLY A 402 7.91 -21.60 19.61
CA GLY A 402 7.92 -22.75 20.50
C GLY A 402 8.57 -23.99 19.89
N HIS A 403 9.27 -23.83 18.80
CA HIS A 403 10.07 -24.85 18.10
C HIS A 403 11.19 -24.17 17.29
N PRO A 404 12.24 -24.90 16.89
CA PRO A 404 13.28 -24.36 16.01
C PRO A 404 12.71 -23.83 14.68
N ILE A 405 13.38 -22.81 14.13
CA ILE A 405 13.05 -22.29 12.80
C ILE A 405 13.21 -23.42 11.79
N PRO A 406 12.20 -23.68 10.95
CA PRO A 406 12.28 -24.75 9.95
C PRO A 406 13.40 -24.49 8.95
N ASN A 407 14.48 -25.28 9.01
CA ASN A 407 15.54 -25.26 8.01
C ASN A 407 15.06 -25.98 6.74
N GLY A 408 14.35 -25.26 5.87
CA GLY A 408 13.88 -25.78 4.61
C GLY A 408 14.98 -25.81 3.57
N LYS A 409 15.53 -27.00 3.25
CA LYS A 409 16.26 -27.15 2.00
C LYS A 409 15.27 -27.06 0.84
N THR A 410 15.61 -26.29 -0.19
CA THR A 410 14.82 -26.24 -1.42
C THR A 410 14.58 -27.65 -1.94
N LYS A 411 13.30 -28.03 -2.05
CA LYS A 411 12.90 -29.36 -2.55
C LYS A 411 12.72 -29.28 -4.06
N ILE A 412 13.33 -30.22 -4.75
CA ILE A 412 13.09 -30.38 -6.19
C ILE A 412 11.77 -31.12 -6.34
N ASP A 413 10.67 -30.38 -6.38
CA ASP A 413 9.31 -30.87 -6.57
C ASP A 413 8.52 -29.96 -7.54
N ARG A 414 7.22 -30.16 -7.66
CA ARG A 414 6.34 -29.35 -8.53
C ARG A 414 6.27 -27.87 -8.16
N ASN A 415 6.67 -27.49 -6.93
CA ASN A 415 6.62 -26.11 -6.44
C ASN A 415 7.94 -25.37 -6.69
N LEU A 416 9.02 -26.09 -7.07
CA LEU A 416 10.28 -25.45 -7.44
C LEU A 416 10.03 -24.42 -8.53
N THR A 417 10.50 -23.19 -8.34
CA THR A 417 10.40 -22.12 -9.34
C THR A 417 11.50 -22.25 -10.39
N LEU A 418 11.31 -21.60 -11.55
CA LEU A 418 12.37 -21.60 -12.57
C LEU A 418 13.61 -20.83 -12.08
N GLY A 419 13.44 -19.86 -11.18
CA GLY A 419 14.54 -19.15 -10.51
C GLY A 419 15.35 -19.99 -9.54
N GLU A 420 14.81 -21.10 -9.05
CA GLU A 420 15.48 -22.04 -8.14
C GLU A 420 16.11 -23.26 -8.85
N LEU A 421 16.06 -23.30 -10.19
CA LEU A 421 16.65 -24.40 -10.97
C LEU A 421 18.18 -24.53 -10.82
N ASN A 422 18.86 -23.55 -10.23
CA ASN A 422 20.26 -23.67 -9.80
C ASN A 422 20.47 -24.78 -8.74
N HIS A 423 19.42 -25.20 -8.02
CA HIS A 423 19.43 -26.33 -7.10
C HIS A 423 19.24 -27.69 -7.80
N ALA A 424 18.88 -27.69 -9.10
CA ALA A 424 18.66 -28.91 -9.86
C ALA A 424 19.95 -29.72 -10.04
N ARG A 425 19.78 -31.04 -10.08
CA ARG A 425 20.87 -31.98 -10.40
C ARG A 425 21.02 -32.21 -11.91
N SER A 426 20.42 -31.34 -12.71
CA SER A 426 20.35 -31.42 -14.16
C SER A 426 21.12 -30.26 -14.79
N PRO A 427 22.02 -30.51 -15.73
CA PRO A 427 22.67 -29.47 -16.51
C PRO A 427 21.67 -28.60 -17.31
N LEU A 428 20.57 -29.20 -17.77
CA LEU A 428 19.52 -28.48 -18.51
C LEU A 428 18.78 -27.50 -17.60
N GLY A 429 18.41 -27.92 -16.38
CA GLY A 429 17.80 -27.04 -15.39
C GLY A 429 18.71 -25.88 -15.07
N TRP A 430 19.98 -26.13 -14.83
CA TRP A 430 20.96 -25.08 -14.58
C TRP A 430 21.12 -24.11 -15.77
N LEU A 431 21.10 -24.60 -17.00
CA LEU A 431 21.16 -23.76 -18.21
C LEU A 431 19.94 -22.86 -18.33
N VAL A 432 18.73 -23.38 -18.09
CA VAL A 432 17.49 -22.56 -18.08
C VAL A 432 17.58 -21.47 -17.05
N TRP A 433 17.98 -21.80 -15.81
CA TRP A 433 18.21 -20.82 -14.76
C TRP A 433 19.19 -19.72 -15.18
N LEU A 434 20.34 -20.10 -15.74
CA LEU A 434 21.36 -19.15 -16.18
C LEU A 434 20.83 -18.18 -17.24
N VAL A 435 20.09 -18.69 -18.23
CA VAL A 435 19.52 -17.86 -19.30
C VAL A 435 18.52 -16.86 -18.73
N LEU A 436 17.59 -17.31 -17.88
CA LEU A 436 16.60 -16.43 -17.26
C LEU A 436 17.26 -15.37 -16.36
N THR A 437 18.26 -15.77 -15.58
CA THR A 437 19.01 -14.84 -14.71
C THR A 437 19.74 -13.78 -15.53
N ILE A 438 20.39 -14.15 -16.64
CA ILE A 438 21.06 -13.19 -17.54
C ILE A 438 20.04 -12.22 -18.16
N LEU A 439 18.91 -12.73 -18.65
CA LEU A 439 17.87 -11.87 -19.25
C LEU A 439 17.32 -10.86 -18.23
N LEU A 440 17.06 -11.30 -17.00
CA LEU A 440 16.65 -10.41 -15.92
C LEU A 440 17.73 -9.38 -15.60
N ASP A 441 18.97 -9.79 -15.35
CA ASP A 441 20.07 -8.89 -15.01
C ASP A 441 20.28 -7.82 -16.09
N VAL A 442 20.22 -8.20 -17.36
CA VAL A 442 20.31 -7.26 -18.48
C VAL A 442 19.14 -6.29 -18.49
N SER A 443 17.92 -6.75 -18.20
CA SER A 443 16.74 -5.88 -18.15
C SER A 443 16.82 -4.87 -17.00
N TYR A 444 17.27 -5.31 -15.82
CA TYR A 444 17.49 -4.43 -14.65
C TYR A 444 18.60 -3.38 -14.92
N LYS A 445 19.71 -3.80 -15.52
CA LYS A 445 20.82 -2.87 -15.89
C LYS A 445 20.40 -1.82 -16.92
N ARG A 446 19.38 -2.11 -17.72
CA ARG A 446 18.78 -1.14 -18.66
C ARG A 446 17.77 -0.19 -18.01
N GLY A 447 17.51 -0.32 -16.72
CA GLY A 447 16.47 0.45 -16.00
C GLY A 447 15.03 0.11 -16.39
N LYS A 448 14.83 -0.97 -17.14
CA LYS A 448 13.50 -1.44 -17.60
C LYS A 448 13.36 -2.94 -17.33
N PRO A 449 13.02 -3.36 -16.10
CA PRO A 449 12.82 -4.76 -15.76
C PRO A 449 11.79 -5.42 -16.68
N ASP A 450 12.14 -6.59 -17.24
CA ASP A 450 11.20 -7.37 -18.05
C ASP A 450 10.29 -8.19 -17.14
N LEU A 451 9.06 -7.69 -16.97
CA LEU A 451 8.05 -8.30 -16.10
C LEU A 451 7.65 -9.70 -16.56
N ASN A 452 7.70 -10.00 -17.87
CA ASN A 452 7.37 -11.33 -18.36
C ASN A 452 8.46 -12.35 -17.99
N VAL A 453 9.73 -11.97 -18.12
CA VAL A 453 10.85 -12.80 -17.69
C VAL A 453 10.84 -12.98 -16.18
N LEU A 454 10.57 -11.92 -15.42
CA LEU A 454 10.43 -11.98 -13.95
C LEU A 454 9.30 -12.91 -13.52
N PHE A 455 8.14 -12.83 -14.19
CA PHE A 455 7.02 -13.72 -13.94
C PHE A 455 7.40 -15.18 -14.19
N GLN A 456 8.09 -15.47 -15.31
CA GLN A 456 8.58 -16.82 -15.61
C GLN A 456 9.60 -17.28 -14.58
N TYR A 457 10.53 -16.41 -14.18
CA TYR A 457 11.55 -16.72 -13.18
C TYR A 457 10.93 -17.18 -11.85
N ASN A 458 9.88 -16.49 -11.39
CA ASN A 458 9.17 -16.81 -10.15
C ASN A 458 8.08 -17.89 -10.30
N MET A 459 7.87 -18.40 -11.52
CA MET A 459 6.82 -19.37 -11.80
C MET A 459 7.20 -20.78 -11.32
N PRO A 460 6.36 -21.44 -10.49
CA PRO A 460 6.60 -22.82 -10.09
C PRO A 460 6.35 -23.79 -11.25
N LEU A 461 7.09 -24.92 -11.31
CA LEU A 461 6.99 -25.92 -12.36
C LEU A 461 5.55 -26.39 -12.61
N ARG A 462 4.73 -26.55 -11.55
CA ARG A 462 3.31 -26.92 -11.68
C ARG A 462 2.49 -25.94 -12.54
N ALA A 463 2.89 -24.68 -12.60
CA ALA A 463 2.17 -23.68 -13.37
C ALA A 463 2.35 -23.88 -14.89
N LEU A 464 3.39 -24.58 -15.34
CA LEU A 464 3.58 -24.93 -16.75
C LEU A 464 2.35 -25.66 -17.32
N ALA A 465 1.73 -26.55 -16.54
CA ALA A 465 0.54 -27.27 -16.98
C ALA A 465 -0.65 -26.33 -17.25
N LYS A 466 -0.78 -25.24 -16.50
CA LYS A 466 -1.86 -24.27 -16.66
C LYS A 466 -1.54 -23.21 -17.73
N MET A 467 -0.30 -22.71 -17.74
CA MET A 467 0.11 -21.58 -18.58
C MET A 467 0.31 -21.94 -20.05
N THR A 468 0.49 -23.22 -20.38
CA THR A 468 0.69 -23.69 -21.75
C THR A 468 -0.62 -24.09 -22.44
N ASN A 469 -1.78 -23.69 -21.92
CA ASN A 469 -3.10 -24.04 -22.45
C ASN A 469 -3.28 -25.55 -22.70
N GLY A 470 -2.69 -26.36 -21.82
CA GLY A 470 -2.74 -27.82 -21.90
C GLY A 470 -1.73 -28.45 -22.86
N ALA A 471 -0.72 -27.74 -23.35
CA ALA A 471 0.37 -28.34 -24.09
C ALA A 471 1.27 -29.19 -23.20
N ILE A 472 1.39 -28.86 -21.93
CA ILE A 472 2.11 -29.60 -20.89
C ILE A 472 1.10 -30.16 -19.89
N SER A 473 1.06 -31.51 -19.74
CA SER A 473 0.25 -32.15 -18.69
C SER A 473 0.97 -32.14 -17.34
N MET A 474 0.23 -32.34 -16.25
CA MET A 474 0.84 -32.47 -14.91
C MET A 474 1.76 -33.73 -14.84
N GLY A 475 1.46 -34.77 -15.58
CA GLY A 475 2.34 -35.94 -15.71
C GLY A 475 3.67 -35.61 -16.40
N MET A 476 3.64 -34.75 -17.43
CA MET A 476 4.87 -34.22 -18.04
C MET A 476 5.67 -33.38 -17.04
N VAL A 477 5.00 -32.56 -16.20
CA VAL A 477 5.68 -31.83 -15.13
C VAL A 477 6.37 -32.78 -14.15
N ASP A 478 5.74 -33.90 -13.80
CA ASP A 478 6.41 -34.94 -12.98
C ASP A 478 7.66 -35.48 -13.64
N GLY A 479 7.61 -35.72 -14.96
CA GLY A 479 8.78 -36.14 -15.72
C GLY A 479 9.90 -35.09 -15.68
N ILE A 480 9.57 -33.80 -15.81
CA ILE A 480 10.52 -32.70 -15.66
C ILE A 480 11.12 -32.69 -14.23
N VAL A 481 10.30 -32.85 -13.21
CA VAL A 481 10.78 -32.92 -11.80
C VAL A 481 11.76 -34.10 -11.64
N MET A 482 11.47 -35.28 -12.19
CA MET A 482 12.38 -36.42 -12.14
C MET A 482 13.71 -36.12 -12.83
N GLU A 483 13.68 -35.45 -13.98
CA GLU A 483 14.89 -35.04 -14.71
C GLU A 483 15.73 -34.08 -13.82
N LEU A 484 15.11 -33.07 -13.21
CA LEU A 484 15.76 -32.11 -12.32
C LEU A 484 16.32 -32.76 -11.04
N GLN A 485 15.73 -33.87 -10.58
CA GLN A 485 16.24 -34.68 -9.46
C GLN A 485 17.46 -35.54 -9.84
N GLY A 486 17.83 -35.61 -11.12
CA GLY A 486 18.95 -36.36 -11.64
C GLY A 486 18.56 -37.71 -12.29
N PHE A 487 17.26 -38.02 -12.39
CA PHE A 487 16.76 -39.23 -13.10
C PHE A 487 16.51 -38.93 -14.59
N TRP A 488 17.51 -38.47 -15.32
CA TRP A 488 17.39 -37.84 -16.63
C TRP A 488 16.65 -38.69 -17.65
N ILE A 489 17.06 -39.99 -17.80
CA ILE A 489 16.45 -40.90 -18.76
C ILE A 489 15.00 -41.22 -18.38
N LEU A 490 14.75 -41.53 -17.12
CA LEU A 490 13.39 -41.85 -16.64
C LEU A 490 12.46 -40.63 -16.73
N GLY A 491 12.97 -39.43 -16.40
CA GLY A 491 12.23 -38.19 -16.54
C GLY A 491 11.84 -37.94 -18.01
N LEU A 492 12.79 -38.07 -18.94
CA LEU A 492 12.54 -37.91 -20.37
C LEU A 492 11.51 -38.91 -20.89
N VAL A 493 11.68 -40.21 -20.55
CA VAL A 493 10.73 -41.26 -20.92
C VAL A 493 9.33 -40.95 -20.42
N ARG A 494 9.20 -40.45 -19.17
CA ARG A 494 7.90 -40.06 -18.61
C ARG A 494 7.32 -38.89 -19.36
N VAL A 495 8.09 -37.84 -19.66
CA VAL A 495 7.60 -36.68 -20.44
C VAL A 495 7.07 -37.15 -21.81
N ILE A 496 7.80 -38.00 -22.53
CA ILE A 496 7.39 -38.53 -23.85
C ILE A 496 6.12 -39.39 -23.72
N TYR A 497 6.06 -40.29 -22.75
CA TYR A 497 4.90 -41.15 -22.52
C TYR A 497 3.64 -40.34 -22.24
N GLU A 498 3.74 -39.36 -21.35
CA GLU A 498 2.63 -38.46 -20.97
C GLU A 498 2.21 -37.56 -22.15
N ALA A 499 3.16 -37.06 -22.95
CA ALA A 499 2.87 -36.29 -24.15
C ALA A 499 2.06 -37.09 -25.17
N VAL A 500 2.46 -38.34 -25.44
CA VAL A 500 1.75 -39.24 -26.36
C VAL A 500 0.36 -39.56 -25.81
N SER A 501 0.26 -40.00 -24.56
CA SER A 501 -1.02 -40.33 -23.91
C SER A 501 -1.99 -39.14 -23.89
N TYR A 502 -1.50 -37.94 -23.60
CA TYR A 502 -2.30 -36.73 -23.56
C TYR A 502 -2.82 -36.32 -24.94
N THR A 503 -1.98 -36.47 -25.98
CA THR A 503 -2.37 -36.19 -27.38
C THR A 503 -3.45 -37.16 -27.85
N HIS A 504 -3.36 -38.45 -27.49
CA HIS A 504 -4.38 -39.45 -27.81
C HIS A 504 -5.72 -39.17 -27.13
N LEU A 505 -5.73 -38.79 -25.85
CA LEU A 505 -6.93 -38.44 -25.12
C LEU A 505 -7.64 -37.22 -25.75
N ARG A 506 -6.90 -36.17 -26.10
CA ARG A 506 -7.46 -35.00 -26.78
C ARG A 506 -8.02 -35.29 -28.18
N ALA A 507 -7.36 -36.15 -28.93
CA ALA A 507 -7.84 -36.57 -30.23
C ALA A 507 -9.18 -37.32 -30.13
N HIS A 508 -9.39 -38.11 -29.06
CA HIS A 508 -10.66 -38.80 -28.81
C HIS A 508 -11.77 -37.83 -28.36
N GLU A 509 -11.46 -36.82 -27.56
CA GLU A 509 -12.44 -35.79 -27.17
C GLU A 509 -12.89 -34.94 -28.36
N THR A 510 -11.98 -34.55 -29.26
CA THR A 510 -12.33 -33.77 -30.46
C THR A 510 -13.06 -34.62 -31.53
N GLY A 511 -12.78 -35.94 -31.60
CA GLY A 511 -13.48 -36.87 -32.50
C GLY A 511 -14.90 -37.24 -32.06
N ALA A 512 -15.27 -36.99 -30.80
CA ALA A 512 -16.62 -37.21 -30.29
C ALA A 512 -17.61 -36.06 -30.58
N TYR A 513 -17.11 -34.94 -31.12
CA TYR A 513 -17.90 -33.77 -31.52
C TYR A 513 -17.97 -33.54 -33.03
N LEU A 514 -17.46 -34.46 -33.86
CA LEU A 514 -17.66 -34.54 -35.31
C LEU A 514 -18.58 -35.72 -35.63
#